data_8e8712110faa69b98b019994eeafba34
#
_entry.id   8e8712110faa69b98b019994eeafba34
#
_cell.length_a   1.000
_cell.length_b   1.000
_cell.length_c   1.000
_cell.angle_alpha   90.00
_cell.angle_beta   90.00
_cell.angle_gamma   90.00
#
_symmetry.space_group_name_H-M   'P 1'
#
loop_
_entity.id
_entity.type
_entity.pdbx_description
1 polymer ?
#
loop_
_entity_poly.entity_id
_entity_poly.type
_entity_poly.pdbx_seq_one_letter_code
_entity_poly.pdbx_strand_id
1 'polypeptide(L)'
;MTPTTSSAAAPHNADNRASFTAAAPFELVDFAQLPGIACPCGTARRAFAEVPDFPATIHVTEISSDARLHYHQRITETYYFLECEPAAQMQLNEQFIAVRPGMCILIRPGTRHRAVGNMRVLIVAWPKFDPSDEWFDDPA
;
A
#
# COMPACT_ATOMS: atom_id res chain seq x y z
N MET A 1 71.95 6.24 35.35
CA MET A 1 70.70 5.57 35.71
C MET A 1 69.58 6.31 35.02
N THR A 2 69.13 5.83 33.91
CA THR A 2 68.01 6.39 33.15
C THR A 2 66.91 5.37 33.16
N PRO A 3 65.69 5.70 33.54
CA PRO A 3 64.54 4.80 33.40
C PRO A 3 63.95 4.90 32.01
N THR A 4 63.85 3.77 31.40
CA THR A 4 63.17 3.55 30.13
C THR A 4 61.66 3.63 30.35
N THR A 5 60.95 4.55 29.69
CA THR A 5 59.49 4.62 29.67
C THR A 5 59.00 3.75 28.51
N SER A 6 58.35 2.68 28.85
CA SER A 6 57.57 1.87 27.89
C SER A 6 56.28 2.56 27.54
N SER A 7 56.14 2.91 26.27
CA SER A 7 54.87 3.42 25.72
C SER A 7 53.98 2.24 25.31
N ALA A 8 52.92 2.03 26.06
CA ALA A 8 51.88 1.08 25.68
C ALA A 8 50.99 1.71 24.58
N ALA A 9 51.00 1.09 23.40
CA ALA A 9 50.10 1.45 22.32
C ALA A 9 48.66 1.04 22.69
N ALA A 10 47.73 2.02 22.56
CA ALA A 10 46.33 1.80 22.74
C ALA A 10 45.78 0.91 21.60
N PRO A 11 44.80 0.04 21.86
CA PRO A 11 44.21 -0.80 20.82
C PRO A 11 43.42 0.08 19.86
N HIS A 12 43.72 -0.10 18.57
CA HIS A 12 42.94 0.49 17.51
C HIS A 12 41.51 -0.02 17.57
N ASN A 13 40.59 0.90 17.70
CA ASN A 13 39.17 0.68 17.58
C ASN A 13 38.90 0.05 16.20
N ALA A 14 38.43 -1.17 16.19
CA ALA A 14 37.96 -1.83 14.99
C ALA A 14 36.80 -0.99 14.42
N ASP A 15 37.01 -0.51 13.20
CA ASP A 15 36.00 0.17 12.39
C ASP A 15 34.73 -0.70 12.29
N ASN A 16 33.74 -0.37 13.08
CA ASN A 16 32.41 -0.93 12.95
C ASN A 16 31.70 -0.20 11.77
N ARG A 17 32.22 -0.42 10.56
CA ARG A 17 31.51 -0.05 9.34
C ARG A 17 30.34 -0.98 9.19
N ALA A 18 29.18 -0.56 9.68
CA ALA A 18 27.93 -1.14 9.24
C ALA A 18 27.93 -1.08 7.71
N SER A 19 27.98 -2.24 7.06
CA SER A 19 27.88 -2.33 5.61
C SER A 19 26.46 -1.94 5.23
N PHE A 20 26.26 -0.68 4.82
CA PHE A 20 25.04 -0.27 4.15
C PHE A 20 24.99 -1.00 2.82
N THR A 21 24.21 -2.07 2.76
CA THR A 21 23.84 -2.66 1.49
C THR A 21 22.94 -1.66 0.78
N ALA A 22 23.42 -1.09 -0.34
CA ALA A 22 22.60 -0.21 -1.16
C ALA A 22 21.35 -0.97 -1.60
N ALA A 23 20.17 -0.31 -1.56
CA ALA A 23 18.94 -0.86 -2.08
C ALA A 23 19.12 -1.21 -3.57
N ALA A 24 18.45 -2.28 -4.03
CA ALA A 24 18.41 -2.64 -5.43
C ALA A 24 17.85 -1.45 -6.26
N PRO A 25 18.33 -1.25 -7.50
CA PRO A 25 17.87 -0.11 -8.31
C PRO A 25 16.39 -0.19 -8.69
N PHE A 26 15.78 -1.36 -8.61
CA PHE A 26 14.35 -1.57 -8.86
C PHE A 26 13.86 -2.82 -8.13
N GLU A 27 12.54 -2.87 -7.93
CA GLU A 27 11.81 -4.03 -7.45
C GLU A 27 10.85 -4.50 -8.55
N LEU A 28 10.73 -5.80 -8.76
CA LEU A 28 9.83 -6.39 -9.74
C LEU A 28 8.84 -7.31 -9.03
N VAL A 29 7.56 -7.12 -9.30
CA VAL A 29 6.49 -7.98 -8.81
C VAL A 29 5.58 -8.37 -9.97
N ASP A 30 5.28 -9.67 -10.05
CA ASP A 30 4.22 -10.18 -10.91
C ASP A 30 2.98 -10.43 -10.04
N PHE A 31 1.92 -9.67 -10.27
CA PHE A 31 0.67 -9.80 -9.51
C PHE A 31 0.04 -11.19 -9.62
N ALA A 32 0.27 -11.91 -10.72
CA ALA A 32 -0.22 -13.28 -10.87
C ALA A 32 0.42 -14.25 -9.85
N GLN A 33 1.59 -13.91 -9.34
CA GLN A 33 2.33 -14.71 -8.34
C GLN A 33 2.04 -14.30 -6.90
N LEU A 34 1.38 -13.16 -6.69
CA LEU A 34 1.02 -12.71 -5.36
C LEU A 34 -0.21 -13.44 -4.81
N PRO A 35 -0.24 -13.76 -3.51
CA PRO A 35 -1.42 -14.32 -2.88
C PRO A 35 -2.57 -13.32 -2.89
N GLY A 36 -3.79 -13.78 -3.18
CA GLY A 36 -5.01 -13.02 -2.99
C GLY A 36 -5.38 -12.97 -1.50
N ILE A 37 -5.62 -11.76 -0.99
CA ILE A 37 -6.04 -11.53 0.39
C ILE A 37 -7.46 -11.00 0.38
N ALA A 38 -8.35 -11.63 1.15
CA ALA A 38 -9.72 -11.16 1.29
C ALA A 38 -9.74 -9.76 1.93
N CYS A 39 -10.54 -8.89 1.37
CA CYS A 39 -10.78 -7.54 1.91
C CYS A 39 -12.30 -7.25 1.91
N PRO A 40 -12.78 -6.18 2.56
CA PRO A 40 -14.20 -5.80 2.51
C PRO A 40 -14.72 -5.50 1.10
N CYS A 41 -13.84 -5.32 0.14
CA CYS A 41 -14.17 -5.03 -1.26
C CYS A 41 -14.10 -6.25 -2.18
N GLY A 42 -13.49 -7.37 -1.74
CA GLY A 42 -13.32 -8.57 -2.56
C GLY A 42 -11.99 -9.26 -2.28
N THR A 43 -11.12 -9.38 -3.29
CA THR A 43 -9.80 -9.99 -3.15
C THR A 43 -8.73 -9.05 -3.66
N ALA A 44 -7.80 -8.68 -2.80
CA ALA A 44 -6.68 -7.79 -3.13
C ALA A 44 -5.36 -8.56 -3.24
N ARG A 45 -4.55 -8.19 -4.23
CA ARG A 45 -3.13 -8.55 -4.31
C ARG A 45 -2.32 -7.27 -4.17
N ARG A 46 -1.40 -7.24 -3.21
CA ARG A 46 -0.68 -6.03 -2.83
C ARG A 46 0.80 -6.16 -3.11
N ALA A 47 1.35 -5.22 -3.88
CA ALA A 47 2.76 -5.13 -4.19
C ALA A 47 3.44 -4.07 -3.30
N PHE A 48 4.73 -4.29 -3.02
CA PHE A 48 5.65 -3.36 -2.35
C PHE A 48 5.31 -3.02 -0.90
N ALA A 49 4.43 -3.79 -0.25
CA ALA A 49 4.08 -3.59 1.15
C ALA A 49 5.30 -3.67 2.09
N GLU A 50 6.26 -4.54 1.78
CA GLU A 50 7.46 -4.79 2.58
C GLU A 50 8.70 -4.01 2.12
N VAL A 51 8.57 -3.14 1.12
CA VAL A 51 9.69 -2.31 0.62
C VAL A 51 9.81 -1.06 1.49
N PRO A 52 10.89 -0.93 2.30
CA PRO A 52 10.94 0.09 3.36
C PRO A 52 11.10 1.53 2.84
N ASP A 53 11.69 1.72 1.67
CA ASP A 53 11.94 3.03 1.07
C ASP A 53 10.87 3.45 0.05
N PHE A 54 9.80 2.68 -0.09
CA PHE A 54 8.66 3.04 -0.92
C PHE A 54 7.44 3.39 -0.04
N PRO A 55 6.90 4.62 -0.12
CA PRO A 55 5.91 5.12 0.83
C PRO A 55 4.48 4.70 0.53
N ALA A 56 4.25 3.89 -0.50
CA ALA A 56 2.92 3.49 -0.95
C ALA A 56 2.80 1.97 -1.08
N THR A 57 1.59 1.47 -1.30
CA THR A 57 1.33 0.12 -1.78
C THR A 57 0.52 0.19 -3.07
N ILE A 58 0.75 -0.78 -3.95
CA ILE A 58 0.01 -0.90 -5.21
C ILE A 58 -0.80 -2.19 -5.14
N HIS A 59 -2.10 -2.06 -5.33
CA HIS A 59 -3.02 -3.19 -5.26
C HIS A 59 -3.62 -3.45 -6.63
N VAL A 60 -3.81 -4.72 -6.97
CA VAL A 60 -4.79 -5.13 -7.96
C VAL A 60 -5.90 -5.87 -7.22
N THR A 61 -7.10 -5.36 -7.30
CA THR A 61 -8.23 -5.82 -6.52
C THR A 61 -9.36 -6.26 -7.44
N GLU A 62 -9.79 -7.50 -7.24
CA GLU A 62 -11.03 -8.02 -7.80
C GLU A 62 -12.16 -7.63 -6.84
N ILE A 63 -13.02 -6.74 -7.27
CA ILE A 63 -14.12 -6.22 -6.45
C ILE A 63 -15.41 -6.93 -6.84
N SER A 64 -16.11 -7.43 -5.82
CA SER A 64 -17.42 -8.04 -5.95
C SER A 64 -18.54 -7.06 -5.58
N SER A 65 -19.77 -7.44 -5.88
CA SER A 65 -20.98 -6.67 -5.53
C SER A 65 -21.19 -6.51 -4.01
N ASP A 66 -20.47 -7.26 -3.20
CA ASP A 66 -20.59 -7.24 -1.73
C ASP A 66 -19.64 -6.26 -1.05
N ALA A 67 -19.01 -5.37 -1.79
CA ALA A 67 -18.08 -4.39 -1.24
C ALA A 67 -18.74 -3.53 -0.16
N ARG A 68 -18.08 -3.43 0.99
CA ARG A 68 -18.58 -2.70 2.15
C ARG A 68 -18.17 -1.23 2.11
N LEU A 69 -19.10 -0.33 2.46
CA LEU A 69 -18.80 1.09 2.58
C LEU A 69 -17.81 1.34 3.73
N HIS A 70 -16.69 1.99 3.41
CA HIS A 70 -15.61 2.27 4.35
C HIS A 70 -14.92 3.59 4.03
N TYR A 71 -14.01 3.99 4.92
CA TYR A 71 -13.17 5.17 4.71
C TYR A 71 -11.83 5.00 5.43
N HIS A 72 -10.88 5.85 5.07
CA HIS A 72 -9.58 5.96 5.72
C HIS A 72 -9.43 7.34 6.34
N GLN A 73 -8.72 7.43 7.46
CA GLN A 73 -8.44 8.70 8.11
C GLN A 73 -7.12 9.33 7.65
N ARG A 74 -6.17 8.51 7.22
CA ARG A 74 -4.83 8.93 6.83
C ARG A 74 -4.49 8.62 5.37
N ILE A 75 -4.99 7.52 4.85
CA ILE A 75 -4.66 7.01 3.53
C ILE A 75 -5.46 7.76 2.46
N THR A 76 -4.75 8.22 1.44
CA THR A 76 -5.32 8.61 0.15
C THR A 76 -5.23 7.43 -0.80
N GLU A 77 -6.31 7.09 -1.47
CA GLU A 77 -6.33 6.04 -2.47
C GLU A 77 -6.60 6.62 -3.86
N THR A 78 -5.91 6.06 -4.85
CA THR A 78 -6.21 6.34 -6.25
C THR A 78 -6.68 5.05 -6.89
N TYR A 79 -7.88 5.06 -7.46
CA TYR A 79 -8.49 3.94 -8.16
C TYR A 79 -8.35 4.16 -9.66
N TYR A 80 -7.73 3.23 -10.36
CA TYR A 80 -7.71 3.17 -11.81
C TYR A 80 -8.46 1.92 -12.28
N PHE A 81 -9.54 2.08 -13.02
CA PHE A 81 -10.42 0.99 -13.42
C PHE A 81 -9.85 0.25 -14.62
N LEU A 82 -9.56 -1.04 -14.41
CA LEU A 82 -9.01 -1.93 -15.44
C LEU A 82 -10.15 -2.63 -16.22
N GLU A 83 -11.12 -3.17 -15.48
CA GLU A 83 -12.27 -3.88 -16.01
C GLU A 83 -13.49 -3.50 -15.16
N CYS A 84 -14.63 -3.35 -15.82
CA CYS A 84 -15.90 -3.03 -15.15
C CYS A 84 -17.06 -3.74 -15.87
N GLU A 85 -18.00 -4.27 -15.10
CA GLU A 85 -19.29 -4.65 -15.67
C GLU A 85 -20.05 -3.39 -16.14
N PRO A 86 -21.03 -3.50 -17.07
CA PRO A 86 -21.69 -2.33 -17.65
C PRO A 86 -22.40 -1.41 -16.65
N ALA A 87 -22.90 -1.97 -15.54
CA ALA A 87 -23.61 -1.21 -14.50
C ALA A 87 -22.72 -0.79 -13.31
N ALA A 88 -21.40 -0.94 -13.43
CA ALA A 88 -20.48 -0.64 -12.36
C ALA A 88 -20.51 0.84 -11.95
N GLN A 89 -20.49 1.09 -10.65
CA GLN A 89 -20.49 2.43 -10.05
C GLN A 89 -19.51 2.48 -8.88
N MET A 90 -19.06 3.69 -8.57
CA MET A 90 -18.46 3.99 -7.26
C MET A 90 -19.43 4.82 -6.44
N GLN A 91 -19.69 4.42 -5.22
CA GLN A 91 -20.29 5.28 -4.20
C GLN A 91 -19.16 6.07 -3.52
N LEU A 92 -19.31 7.40 -3.53
CA LEU A 92 -18.39 8.36 -2.91
C LEU A 92 -19.23 9.29 -2.04
N ASN A 93 -19.18 9.11 -0.73
CA ASN A 93 -20.13 9.64 0.22
C ASN A 93 -21.57 9.27 -0.21
N GLU A 94 -22.41 10.23 -0.53
CA GLU A 94 -23.78 9.98 -0.98
C GLU A 94 -23.95 9.97 -2.50
N GLN A 95 -22.86 10.20 -3.25
CA GLN A 95 -22.90 10.22 -4.69
C GLN A 95 -22.60 8.84 -5.28
N PHE A 96 -23.32 8.49 -6.35
CA PHE A 96 -23.05 7.29 -7.15
C PHE A 96 -22.57 7.75 -8.53
N ILE A 97 -21.38 7.32 -8.91
CA ILE A 97 -20.74 7.70 -10.16
C ILE A 97 -20.55 6.44 -11.00
N ALA A 98 -21.10 6.43 -12.21
CA ALA A 98 -20.85 5.35 -13.17
C ALA A 98 -19.37 5.32 -13.55
N VAL A 99 -18.77 4.15 -13.51
CA VAL A 99 -17.36 3.97 -13.84
C VAL A 99 -17.18 2.98 -15.00
N ARG A 100 -16.11 3.19 -15.74
CA ARG A 100 -15.72 2.35 -16.87
C ARG A 100 -14.20 2.23 -16.95
N PRO A 101 -13.67 1.25 -17.66
CA PRO A 101 -12.24 1.11 -17.86
C PRO A 101 -11.60 2.40 -18.37
N GLY A 102 -10.43 2.74 -17.81
CA GLY A 102 -9.69 3.95 -18.14
C GLY A 102 -10.00 5.18 -17.26
N MET A 103 -11.08 5.14 -16.46
CA MET A 103 -11.33 6.20 -15.48
C MET A 103 -10.39 6.08 -14.28
N CYS A 104 -10.15 7.22 -13.63
CA CYS A 104 -9.32 7.30 -12.44
C CYS A 104 -9.96 8.22 -11.40
N ILE A 105 -10.00 7.77 -10.13
CA ILE A 105 -10.57 8.55 -9.03
C ILE A 105 -9.52 8.67 -7.93
N LEU A 106 -9.28 9.89 -7.45
CA LEU A 106 -8.51 10.13 -6.24
C LEU A 106 -9.46 10.30 -5.07
N ILE A 107 -9.31 9.45 -4.06
CA ILE A 107 -10.17 9.40 -2.87
C ILE A 107 -9.36 9.89 -1.67
N ARG A 108 -9.74 11.05 -1.14
CA ARG A 108 -9.06 11.66 0.01
C ARG A 108 -9.51 11.04 1.33
N PRO A 109 -8.69 11.14 2.38
CA PRO A 109 -9.09 10.72 3.72
C PRO A 109 -10.45 11.27 4.13
N GLY A 110 -11.23 10.46 4.85
CA GLY A 110 -12.58 10.82 5.30
C GLY A 110 -13.69 10.55 4.30
N THR A 111 -13.38 10.30 3.03
CA THR A 111 -14.39 9.99 2.01
C THR A 111 -14.89 8.56 2.17
N ARG A 112 -16.18 8.38 2.46
CA ARG A 112 -16.84 7.07 2.48
C ARG A 112 -16.95 6.58 1.05
N HIS A 113 -16.48 5.37 0.79
CA HIS A 113 -16.48 4.85 -0.55
C HIS A 113 -16.64 3.33 -0.59
N ARG A 114 -17.19 2.87 -1.69
CA ARG A 114 -17.25 1.46 -2.09
C ARG A 114 -17.48 1.33 -3.58
N ALA A 115 -17.00 0.24 -4.13
CA ALA A 115 -17.41 -0.20 -5.45
C ALA A 115 -18.80 -0.85 -5.39
N VAL A 116 -19.59 -0.61 -6.40
CA VAL A 116 -20.90 -1.23 -6.61
C VAL A 116 -20.88 -1.94 -7.96
N GLY A 117 -21.07 -3.26 -7.93
CA GLY A 117 -20.91 -4.11 -9.09
C GLY A 117 -19.51 -4.73 -9.19
N ASN A 118 -19.31 -5.57 -10.17
CA ASN A 118 -18.06 -6.30 -10.37
C ASN A 118 -17.08 -5.46 -11.19
N MET A 119 -15.87 -5.39 -10.70
CA MET A 119 -14.80 -4.65 -11.38
C MET A 119 -13.42 -5.13 -10.93
N ARG A 120 -12.43 -4.85 -11.74
CA ARG A 120 -11.02 -5.04 -11.44
C ARG A 120 -10.34 -3.68 -11.44
N VAL A 121 -9.65 -3.35 -10.36
CA VAL A 121 -9.14 -2.01 -10.11
C VAL A 121 -7.67 -2.07 -9.70
N LEU A 122 -6.86 -1.17 -10.25
CA LEU A 122 -5.55 -0.88 -9.70
C LEU A 122 -5.72 0.24 -8.68
N ILE A 123 -5.27 0.01 -7.45
CA ILE A 123 -5.35 0.98 -6.35
C ILE A 123 -3.94 1.32 -5.89
N VAL A 124 -3.65 2.60 -5.77
CA VAL A 124 -2.45 3.09 -5.11
C VAL A 124 -2.87 3.69 -3.76
N ALA A 125 -2.39 3.10 -2.67
CA ALA A 125 -2.61 3.60 -1.31
C ALA A 125 -1.36 4.33 -0.83
N TRP A 126 -1.52 5.58 -0.42
CA TRP A 126 -0.46 6.42 0.10
C TRP A 126 -0.92 7.20 1.35
N PRO A 127 -0.22 7.07 2.49
CA PRO A 127 0.86 6.13 2.80
C PRO A 127 0.46 4.68 2.58
N LYS A 128 1.38 3.72 2.81
CA LYS A 128 1.11 2.29 2.65
C LYS A 128 -0.19 1.86 3.30
N PHE A 129 -0.90 0.94 2.67
CA PHE A 129 -2.12 0.38 3.24
C PHE A 129 -1.86 -0.18 4.64
N ASP A 130 -2.71 0.22 5.56
CA ASP A 130 -2.71 -0.20 6.95
C ASP A 130 -4.13 -0.63 7.31
N PRO A 131 -4.37 -1.90 7.63
CA PRO A 131 -5.70 -2.39 8.01
C PRO A 131 -6.29 -1.66 9.21
N SER A 132 -5.46 -1.09 10.10
CA SER A 132 -5.91 -0.32 11.25
C SER A 132 -6.48 1.05 10.89
N ASP A 133 -6.25 1.51 9.66
CA ASP A 133 -6.82 2.75 9.11
C ASP A 133 -8.02 2.50 8.19
N GLU A 134 -8.64 1.36 8.30
CA GLU A 134 -9.88 1.04 7.59
C GLU A 134 -11.05 1.13 8.55
N TRP A 135 -11.96 2.07 8.29
CA TRP A 135 -13.04 2.45 9.20
C TRP A 135 -14.40 2.24 8.55
N PHE A 136 -15.35 1.86 9.37
CA PHE A 136 -16.73 1.62 8.98
C PHE A 136 -17.64 2.40 9.90
N ASP A 137 -18.68 3.04 9.35
CA ASP A 137 -19.68 3.72 10.18
C ASP A 137 -20.68 2.71 10.79
N ASP A 138 -20.90 1.60 10.07
CA ASP A 138 -21.80 0.54 10.54
C ASP A 138 -21.03 -0.50 11.37
N PRO A 139 -21.60 -0.96 12.51
CA PRO A 139 -21.04 -2.10 13.22
C PRO A 139 -21.05 -3.35 12.34
N ALA A 140 -20.00 -4.15 12.48
CA ALA A 140 -19.87 -5.39 11.70
C ALA A 140 -20.96 -6.41 12.06
#